data_cdf2d6d7154c1181a0da8319edc1ab47
#
_entry.id   cdf2d6d7154c1181a0da8319edc1ab47
#
_cell.length_a   1.000
_cell.length_b   1.000
_cell.length_c   1.000
_cell.angle_alpha   90.00
_cell.angle_beta   90.00
_cell.angle_gamma   90.00
#
_symmetry.space_group_name_H-M   'P 1'
#
loop_
_entity.id
_entity.type
_entity.pdbx_description
1 polymer ?
#
loop_
_entity_poly.entity_id
_entity_poly.type
_entity_poly.pdbx_seq_one_letter_code
_entity_poly.pdbx_strand_id
1 'polypeptide(L)'
;PVKSKNGAAWDHMRPLLENPDLKPAPEQIDASSEIAMDFLRVRSSSRLFTLGSAELINQKVTFPNSGPEAVDGTIMMLINDEAGAGTDVDPALDGALVVFNATDKQLTQSVDGLAGRVFKLHDAQATGADSVVKEASFSAKTGVVTVPARTVAVFTQAAGERVEPGPVAEDGTWMRAADGRWWLRYPDGTYPANERIELGGVTYAFDAAGWMKTGWDNEEGEWRYYAPSGAMATGWLSTGGSWYYLDPQ
;
A
#
# COMPACT_ATOMS: atom_id res chain seq x y z
N PRO A 1 -26.59 27.99 -13.82
CA PRO A 1 -25.41 28.48 -14.55
C PRO A 1 -25.64 29.90 -15.05
N VAL A 2 -24.63 30.77 -14.91
CA VAL A 2 -24.73 32.17 -15.35
C VAL A 2 -24.17 32.28 -16.75
N LYS A 3 -24.99 32.68 -17.72
CA LYS A 3 -24.63 32.75 -19.15
C LYS A 3 -23.35 33.57 -19.41
N SER A 4 -23.16 34.66 -18.68
CA SER A 4 -21.97 35.52 -18.82
C SER A 4 -20.67 34.86 -18.35
N LYS A 5 -20.75 33.79 -17.52
CA LYS A 5 -19.58 33.07 -16.97
C LYS A 5 -19.24 31.80 -17.75
N ASN A 6 -20.24 31.06 -18.20
CA ASN A 6 -20.05 29.74 -18.83
C ASN A 6 -20.93 29.48 -20.05
N GLY A 7 -21.52 30.53 -20.63
CA GLY A 7 -22.39 30.42 -21.80
C GLY A 7 -21.72 29.77 -23.00
N ALA A 8 -20.41 29.98 -23.18
CA ALA A 8 -19.64 29.36 -24.27
C ALA A 8 -19.57 27.79 -24.16
N ALA A 9 -19.73 27.23 -22.95
CA ALA A 9 -19.74 25.82 -22.75
C ALA A 9 -21.16 25.16 -22.85
N TRP A 10 -22.22 25.98 -23.04
CA TRP A 10 -23.59 25.47 -23.01
C TRP A 10 -23.90 24.51 -24.15
N ASP A 11 -23.39 24.74 -25.33
CA ASP A 11 -23.62 23.86 -26.48
C ASP A 11 -22.95 22.50 -26.30
N HIS A 12 -21.86 22.47 -25.54
CA HIS A 12 -21.16 21.23 -25.12
C HIS A 12 -21.89 20.53 -23.99
N MET A 13 -22.36 21.29 -23.00
CA MET A 13 -22.94 20.73 -21.77
C MET A 13 -24.40 20.29 -21.94
N ARG A 14 -25.17 20.97 -22.82
CA ARG A 14 -26.58 20.67 -23.00
C ARG A 14 -26.87 19.23 -23.43
N PRO A 15 -26.20 18.68 -24.45
CA PRO A 15 -26.42 17.27 -24.84
C PRO A 15 -26.08 16.29 -23.73
N LEU A 16 -25.07 16.60 -22.89
CA LEU A 16 -24.71 15.75 -21.75
C LEU A 16 -25.79 15.78 -20.67
N LEU A 17 -26.33 16.97 -20.35
CA LEU A 17 -27.39 17.14 -19.36
C LEU A 17 -28.75 16.59 -19.81
N GLU A 18 -29.00 16.52 -21.12
CA GLU A 18 -30.21 15.96 -21.71
C GLU A 18 -30.12 14.43 -21.89
N ASN A 19 -28.92 13.84 -21.77
CA ASN A 19 -28.74 12.40 -21.89
C ASN A 19 -29.23 11.68 -20.60
N PRO A 20 -30.30 10.89 -20.67
CA PRO A 20 -30.83 10.19 -19.50
C PRO A 20 -29.85 9.15 -18.93
N ASP A 21 -28.96 8.58 -19.76
CA ASP A 21 -27.97 7.58 -19.34
C ASP A 21 -26.87 8.15 -18.44
N LEU A 22 -26.69 9.48 -18.46
CA LEU A 22 -25.74 10.20 -17.60
C LEU A 22 -26.36 10.71 -16.31
N LYS A 23 -27.66 10.56 -16.14
CA LYS A 23 -28.35 10.95 -14.91
C LYS A 23 -28.19 9.86 -13.84
N PRO A 24 -27.53 10.14 -12.70
CA PRO A 24 -27.41 9.15 -11.65
C PRO A 24 -28.81 8.78 -11.10
N ALA A 25 -28.99 7.50 -10.79
CA ALA A 25 -30.14 7.03 -10.07
C ALA A 25 -30.11 7.51 -8.59
N PRO A 26 -31.26 7.65 -7.92
CA PRO A 26 -31.28 8.06 -6.50
C PRO A 26 -30.39 7.19 -5.63
N GLU A 27 -30.37 5.88 -5.85
CA GLU A 27 -29.56 4.92 -5.11
C GLU A 27 -28.05 5.15 -5.27
N GLN A 28 -27.62 5.64 -6.45
CA GLN A 28 -26.21 6.00 -6.70
C GLN A 28 -25.84 7.30 -5.97
N ILE A 29 -26.77 8.24 -5.86
CA ILE A 29 -26.58 9.49 -5.11
C ILE A 29 -26.48 9.18 -3.61
N ASP A 30 -27.38 8.33 -3.10
CA ASP A 30 -27.38 7.92 -1.69
C ASP A 30 -26.09 7.17 -1.34
N ALA A 31 -25.70 6.19 -2.16
CA ALA A 31 -24.44 5.45 -1.97
C ALA A 31 -23.23 6.39 -1.97
N SER A 32 -23.17 7.35 -2.89
CA SER A 32 -22.08 8.34 -2.92
C SER A 32 -22.04 9.22 -1.67
N SER A 33 -23.23 9.58 -1.16
CA SER A 33 -23.36 10.36 0.08
C SER A 33 -22.87 9.56 1.29
N GLU A 34 -23.26 8.29 1.39
CA GLU A 34 -22.83 7.41 2.49
C GLU A 34 -21.32 7.17 2.47
N ILE A 35 -20.74 6.92 1.31
CA ILE A 35 -19.27 6.79 1.15
C ILE A 35 -18.56 8.08 1.57
N ALA A 36 -19.09 9.25 1.19
CA ALA A 36 -18.54 10.54 1.63
C ALA A 36 -18.61 10.69 3.16
N MET A 37 -19.68 10.22 3.79
CA MET A 37 -19.82 10.20 5.25
C MET A 37 -18.79 9.28 5.90
N ASP A 38 -18.43 8.14 5.28
CA ASP A 38 -17.40 7.26 5.78
C ASP A 38 -16.03 7.93 5.78
N PHE A 39 -15.68 8.69 4.74
CA PHE A 39 -14.46 9.51 4.74
C PHE A 39 -14.45 10.60 5.80
N LEU A 40 -15.60 11.21 6.09
CA LEU A 40 -15.70 12.17 7.19
C LEU A 40 -15.51 11.49 8.56
N ARG A 41 -16.01 10.27 8.75
CA ARG A 41 -15.75 9.45 9.94
C ARG A 41 -14.27 9.11 10.07
N VAL A 42 -13.61 8.68 8.98
CA VAL A 42 -12.14 8.48 8.96
C VAL A 42 -11.44 9.77 9.40
N ARG A 43 -11.74 10.89 8.75
CA ARG A 43 -11.10 12.18 9.06
C ARG A 43 -11.28 12.60 10.53
N SER A 44 -12.40 12.30 11.14
CA SER A 44 -12.70 12.70 12.52
C SER A 44 -12.23 11.68 13.57
N SER A 45 -11.78 10.49 13.16
CA SER A 45 -11.43 9.41 14.08
C SER A 45 -10.10 9.62 14.81
N SER A 46 -9.17 10.35 14.20
CA SER A 46 -7.82 10.58 14.75
C SER A 46 -7.28 11.94 14.35
N ARG A 47 -6.45 12.51 15.23
CA ARG A 47 -5.69 13.75 14.96
C ARG A 47 -4.63 13.54 13.88
N LEU A 48 -4.24 12.31 13.59
CA LEU A 48 -3.33 11.99 12.48
C LEU A 48 -3.86 12.47 11.13
N PHE A 49 -5.19 12.47 10.95
CA PHE A 49 -5.83 12.97 9.73
C PHE A 49 -6.03 14.51 9.71
N THR A 50 -5.56 15.21 10.75
CA THR A 50 -5.70 16.67 10.89
C THR A 50 -4.50 17.29 11.61
N LEU A 51 -3.28 17.02 11.14
CA LEU A 51 -2.03 17.41 11.80
C LEU A 51 -1.88 18.90 12.14
N GLY A 52 -2.49 19.80 11.36
CA GLY A 52 -2.70 21.20 11.70
C GLY A 52 -1.48 22.12 11.58
N SER A 53 -0.27 21.62 11.37
CA SER A 53 0.93 22.46 11.16
C SER A 53 1.86 21.86 10.10
N ALA A 54 2.57 22.72 9.38
CA ALA A 54 3.57 22.30 8.40
C ALA A 54 4.70 21.49 9.04
N GLU A 55 5.08 21.82 10.28
CA GLU A 55 6.10 21.09 11.03
C GLU A 55 5.70 19.64 11.28
N LEU A 56 4.50 19.40 11.80
CA LEU A 56 3.97 18.04 12.00
C LEU A 56 3.81 17.29 10.68
N ILE A 57 3.34 17.94 9.62
CA ILE A 57 3.21 17.31 8.30
C ILE A 57 4.59 16.86 7.81
N ASN A 58 5.61 17.73 7.85
CA ASN A 58 6.96 17.39 7.41
C ASN A 58 7.61 16.30 8.27
N GLN A 59 7.23 16.19 9.55
CA GLN A 59 7.75 15.18 10.47
C GLN A 59 7.09 13.82 10.27
N LYS A 60 5.79 13.79 9.98
CA LYS A 60 4.95 12.59 10.03
C LYS A 60 4.64 11.99 8.66
N VAL A 61 4.52 12.81 7.62
CA VAL A 61 4.00 12.38 6.32
C VAL A 61 5.13 12.06 5.36
N THR A 62 5.08 10.85 4.82
CA THR A 62 5.96 10.41 3.74
C THR A 62 5.13 9.77 2.62
N PHE A 63 5.71 9.65 1.44
CA PHE A 63 5.08 9.05 0.27
C PHE A 63 5.95 7.88 -0.19
N PRO A 64 5.81 6.69 0.44
CA PRO A 64 6.52 5.50 -0.01
C PRO A 64 6.10 5.14 -1.44
N ASN A 65 6.98 4.45 -2.16
CA ASN A 65 6.77 4.05 -3.55
C ASN A 65 6.47 5.23 -4.51
N SER A 66 6.98 6.42 -4.19
CA SER A 66 6.89 7.61 -5.05
C SER A 66 8.16 7.80 -5.88
N GLY A 67 8.06 8.55 -6.96
CA GLY A 67 9.19 8.86 -7.84
C GLY A 67 8.93 8.46 -9.29
N PRO A 68 9.95 8.43 -10.16
CA PRO A 68 9.80 8.16 -11.59
C PRO A 68 9.18 6.79 -11.91
N GLU A 69 9.35 5.83 -11.00
CA GLU A 69 8.87 4.45 -11.14
C GLU A 69 7.61 4.16 -10.31
N ALA A 70 6.97 5.21 -9.78
CA ALA A 70 5.67 5.04 -9.15
C ALA A 70 4.68 4.46 -10.16
N VAL A 71 3.81 3.58 -9.72
CA VAL A 71 2.73 3.09 -10.57
C VAL A 71 1.81 4.26 -10.92
N ASP A 72 1.71 4.58 -12.20
CA ASP A 72 0.90 5.67 -12.69
C ASP A 72 -0.55 5.57 -12.18
N GLY A 73 -1.07 6.69 -11.69
CA GLY A 73 -2.43 6.75 -11.13
C GLY A 73 -2.54 6.21 -9.70
N THR A 74 -1.42 5.98 -9.01
CA THR A 74 -1.42 5.59 -7.60
C THR A 74 -0.67 6.58 -6.72
N ILE A 75 -1.11 6.74 -5.48
CA ILE A 75 -0.40 7.50 -4.43
C ILE A 75 -0.49 6.70 -3.14
N MET A 76 0.65 6.50 -2.49
CA MET A 76 0.71 5.96 -1.14
C MET A 76 1.19 7.07 -0.20
N MET A 77 0.45 7.33 0.86
CA MET A 77 0.77 8.31 1.89
C MET A 77 0.83 7.59 3.24
N LEU A 78 2.01 7.61 3.84
CA LEU A 78 2.21 7.11 5.20
C LEU A 78 2.25 8.28 6.18
N ILE A 79 1.42 8.23 7.20
CA ILE A 79 1.48 9.12 8.36
C ILE A 79 2.08 8.28 9.50
N ASN A 80 3.33 8.52 9.86
CA ASN A 80 4.06 7.71 10.84
C ASN A 80 4.02 8.36 12.22
N ASP A 81 3.47 7.67 13.20
CA ASP A 81 3.36 8.14 14.60
C ASP A 81 4.03 7.20 15.61
N GLU A 82 4.89 6.30 15.12
CA GLU A 82 5.61 5.37 15.98
C GLU A 82 6.48 6.09 17.01
N ALA A 83 6.77 5.37 18.09
CA ALA A 83 7.73 5.83 19.09
C ALA A 83 9.09 6.17 18.42
N GLY A 84 9.55 7.40 18.62
CA GLY A 84 10.77 7.92 17.99
C GLY A 84 10.56 8.69 16.67
N ALA A 85 9.35 8.67 16.10
CA ALA A 85 9.00 9.49 14.93
C ALA A 85 8.62 10.95 15.30
N GLY A 86 9.15 11.47 16.39
CA GLY A 86 8.89 12.83 16.91
C GLY A 86 7.72 12.90 17.87
N THR A 87 6.94 14.01 17.81
CA THR A 87 5.80 14.22 18.71
C THR A 87 4.73 13.16 18.51
N ASP A 88 4.34 12.44 19.55
CA ASP A 88 3.20 11.54 19.56
C ASP A 88 1.91 12.38 19.40
N VAL A 89 1.18 12.14 18.31
CA VAL A 89 -0.04 12.88 17.94
C VAL A 89 -1.29 12.14 18.39
N ASP A 90 -1.27 10.80 18.28
CA ASP A 90 -2.37 9.94 18.72
C ASP A 90 -1.82 8.68 19.42
N PRO A 91 -1.79 8.67 20.76
CA PRO A 91 -1.24 7.54 21.52
C PRO A 91 -1.89 6.17 21.28
N ALA A 92 -3.02 6.12 20.58
CA ALA A 92 -3.69 4.88 20.24
C ALA A 92 -3.19 4.27 18.92
N LEU A 93 -2.47 5.04 18.11
CA LEU A 93 -2.07 4.65 16.77
C LEU A 93 -0.56 4.86 16.54
N ASP A 94 0.10 3.87 15.95
CA ASP A 94 1.47 4.00 15.44
C ASP A 94 1.51 4.61 14.02
N GLY A 95 0.36 4.77 13.36
CA GLY A 95 0.27 5.45 12.09
C GLY A 95 -0.94 5.08 11.24
N ALA A 96 -0.99 5.71 10.08
CA ALA A 96 -1.98 5.44 9.03
C ALA A 96 -1.32 5.35 7.66
N LEU A 97 -1.77 4.40 6.84
CA LEU A 97 -1.40 4.28 5.43
C LEU A 97 -2.62 4.56 4.57
N VAL A 98 -2.54 5.58 3.73
CA VAL A 98 -3.61 5.94 2.79
C VAL A 98 -3.14 5.63 1.38
N VAL A 99 -3.87 4.79 0.67
CA VAL A 99 -3.54 4.35 -0.68
C VAL A 99 -4.64 4.79 -1.65
N PHE A 100 -4.25 5.60 -2.61
CA PHE A 100 -5.09 6.03 -3.72
C PHE A 100 -4.76 5.17 -4.93
N ASN A 101 -5.72 4.42 -5.43
CA ASN A 101 -5.63 3.69 -6.68
C ASN A 101 -6.67 4.24 -7.67
N ALA A 102 -6.26 5.17 -8.52
CA ALA A 102 -7.12 5.75 -9.56
C ALA A 102 -7.12 4.93 -10.85
N THR A 103 -6.37 3.82 -10.90
CA THR A 103 -6.30 2.95 -12.09
C THR A 103 -7.56 2.10 -12.24
N ASP A 104 -7.72 1.48 -13.40
CA ASP A 104 -8.79 0.54 -13.69
C ASP A 104 -8.46 -0.93 -13.31
N LYS A 105 -7.33 -1.12 -12.60
CA LYS A 105 -6.85 -2.44 -12.15
C LYS A 105 -6.64 -2.45 -10.64
N GLN A 106 -6.69 -3.65 -10.06
CA GLN A 106 -6.24 -3.84 -8.68
C GLN A 106 -4.75 -3.52 -8.58
N LEU A 107 -4.38 -2.76 -7.55
CA LEU A 107 -3.00 -2.54 -7.15
C LEU A 107 -2.60 -3.61 -6.14
N THR A 108 -1.47 -4.28 -6.36
CA THR A 108 -0.79 -5.14 -5.38
C THR A 108 0.68 -4.77 -5.38
N GLN A 109 1.17 -4.23 -4.28
CA GLN A 109 2.54 -3.72 -4.22
C GLN A 109 3.12 -3.83 -2.81
N SER A 110 4.40 -4.19 -2.71
CA SER A 110 5.16 -4.09 -1.46
C SER A 110 5.41 -2.62 -1.12
N VAL A 111 5.25 -2.26 0.14
CA VAL A 111 5.51 -0.90 0.63
C VAL A 111 6.77 -0.93 1.49
N ASP A 112 7.78 -0.19 1.07
CA ASP A 112 9.09 -0.18 1.70
C ASP A 112 9.02 0.18 3.18
N GLY A 113 9.71 -0.63 4.01
CA GLY A 113 9.80 -0.44 5.45
C GLY A 113 8.55 -0.78 6.25
N LEU A 114 7.47 -1.28 5.61
CA LEU A 114 6.22 -1.61 6.30
C LEU A 114 6.06 -3.10 6.64
N ALA A 115 6.95 -3.99 6.21
CA ALA A 115 6.97 -5.36 6.68
C ALA A 115 7.15 -5.42 8.21
N GLY A 116 6.32 -6.21 8.88
CA GLY A 116 6.27 -6.29 10.34
C GLY A 116 5.26 -5.33 10.99
N ARG A 117 4.77 -4.31 10.28
CA ARG A 117 3.73 -3.40 10.77
C ARG A 117 2.34 -3.99 10.54
N VAL A 118 1.44 -3.81 11.50
CA VAL A 118 0.08 -4.40 11.43
C VAL A 118 -0.93 -3.32 11.05
N PHE A 119 -1.09 -3.10 9.75
CA PHE A 119 -2.11 -2.21 9.23
C PHE A 119 -3.42 -2.96 8.98
N LYS A 120 -4.53 -2.41 9.46
CA LYS A 120 -5.90 -2.92 9.24
C LYS A 120 -6.72 -1.86 8.51
N LEU A 121 -7.60 -2.29 7.61
CA LEU A 121 -8.54 -1.37 6.98
C LEU A 121 -9.32 -0.62 8.05
N HIS A 122 -9.41 0.71 7.93
CA HIS A 122 -10.06 1.57 8.91
C HIS A 122 -11.52 1.16 9.14
N ASP A 123 -11.95 1.08 10.39
CA ASP A 123 -13.28 0.56 10.77
C ASP A 123 -14.43 1.24 10.02
N ALA A 124 -14.35 2.56 9.80
CA ALA A 124 -15.37 3.28 9.04
C ALA A 124 -15.48 2.81 7.58
N GLN A 125 -14.42 2.30 6.97
CA GLN A 125 -14.46 1.69 5.64
C GLN A 125 -14.81 0.20 5.71
N ALA A 126 -14.27 -0.54 6.67
CA ALA A 126 -14.53 -1.96 6.85
C ALA A 126 -16.01 -2.27 7.12
N THR A 127 -16.71 -1.36 7.84
CA THR A 127 -18.14 -1.46 8.14
C THR A 127 -19.02 -0.53 7.31
N GLY A 128 -18.42 0.34 6.49
CA GLY A 128 -19.06 1.40 5.74
C GLY A 128 -19.86 0.96 4.52
N ALA A 129 -20.27 1.92 3.70
CA ALA A 129 -21.16 1.71 2.57
C ALA A 129 -20.44 1.16 1.33
N ASP A 130 -19.16 1.46 1.13
CA ASP A 130 -18.39 1.01 -0.03
C ASP A 130 -18.01 -0.48 0.11
N SER A 131 -18.67 -1.34 -0.66
CA SER A 131 -18.35 -2.77 -0.69
C SER A 131 -17.01 -3.08 -1.35
N VAL A 132 -16.55 -2.22 -2.27
CA VAL A 132 -15.32 -2.46 -3.04
C VAL A 132 -14.09 -2.25 -2.16
N VAL A 133 -14.07 -1.21 -1.34
CA VAL A 133 -12.93 -0.94 -0.44
C VAL A 133 -12.72 -2.03 0.61
N LYS A 134 -13.76 -2.80 0.94
CA LYS A 134 -13.68 -3.93 1.89
C LYS A 134 -12.79 -5.08 1.41
N GLU A 135 -12.51 -5.14 0.11
CA GLU A 135 -11.57 -6.10 -0.49
C GLU A 135 -10.10 -5.66 -0.34
N ALA A 136 -9.87 -4.41 0.09
CA ALA A 136 -8.52 -3.93 0.34
C ALA A 136 -7.89 -4.64 1.54
N SER A 137 -6.61 -4.98 1.42
CA SER A 137 -5.89 -5.72 2.45
C SER A 137 -4.44 -5.26 2.57
N PHE A 138 -3.86 -5.56 3.72
CA PHE A 138 -2.44 -5.35 3.98
C PHE A 138 -1.86 -6.59 4.66
N SER A 139 -0.78 -7.11 4.10
CA SER A 139 -0.03 -8.24 4.67
C SER A 139 1.03 -7.72 5.63
N ALA A 140 0.81 -7.85 6.92
CA ALA A 140 1.75 -7.38 7.93
C ALA A 140 3.11 -8.09 7.84
N LYS A 141 3.16 -9.35 7.42
CA LYS A 141 4.43 -10.08 7.29
C LYS A 141 5.31 -9.53 6.16
N THR A 142 4.71 -9.17 5.04
CA THR A 142 5.46 -8.83 3.82
C THR A 142 5.47 -7.35 3.51
N GLY A 143 4.58 -6.56 4.14
CA GLY A 143 4.38 -5.16 3.80
C GLY A 143 3.63 -4.96 2.46
N VAL A 144 3.03 -6.02 1.91
CA VAL A 144 2.26 -5.93 0.66
C VAL A 144 0.88 -5.36 0.93
N VAL A 145 0.52 -4.33 0.19
CA VAL A 145 -0.83 -3.75 0.17
C VAL A 145 -1.55 -4.17 -1.10
N THR A 146 -2.83 -4.50 -0.98
CA THR A 146 -3.73 -4.77 -2.11
C THR A 146 -4.91 -3.81 -2.03
N VAL A 147 -5.15 -3.06 -3.11
CA VAL A 147 -6.26 -2.08 -3.19
C VAL A 147 -6.99 -2.24 -4.52
N PRO A 148 -8.31 -2.43 -4.52
CA PRO A 148 -9.11 -2.55 -5.73
C PRO A 148 -8.97 -1.35 -6.68
N ALA A 149 -9.37 -1.54 -7.94
CA ALA A 149 -9.42 -0.47 -8.94
C ALA A 149 -10.29 0.71 -8.48
N ARG A 150 -9.89 1.95 -8.80
CA ARG A 150 -10.65 3.19 -8.54
C ARG A 150 -11.08 3.35 -7.08
N THR A 151 -10.19 2.96 -6.15
CA THR A 151 -10.48 2.90 -4.71
C THR A 151 -9.46 3.71 -3.91
N VAL A 152 -9.93 4.32 -2.82
CA VAL A 152 -9.08 4.90 -1.78
C VAL A 152 -9.25 4.09 -0.52
N ALA A 153 -8.20 3.40 -0.09
CA ALA A 153 -8.18 2.62 1.14
C ALA A 153 -7.36 3.32 2.22
N VAL A 154 -7.90 3.38 3.42
CA VAL A 154 -7.23 3.91 4.60
C VAL A 154 -7.00 2.77 5.58
N PHE A 155 -5.75 2.54 5.92
CA PHE A 155 -5.35 1.55 6.92
C PHE A 155 -4.81 2.27 8.14
N THR A 156 -5.09 1.74 9.32
CA THR A 156 -4.54 2.22 10.60
C THR A 156 -3.77 1.11 11.30
N GLN A 157 -2.72 1.49 11.99
CA GLN A 157 -1.95 0.60 12.86
C GLN A 157 -2.19 1.01 14.31
N ALA A 158 -2.69 0.10 15.13
CA ALA A 158 -2.79 0.32 16.57
C ALA A 158 -1.40 0.36 17.21
N ALA A 159 -1.27 1.15 18.28
CA ALA A 159 -0.01 1.35 18.98
C ALA A 159 0.56 0.01 19.49
N GLY A 160 1.83 -0.23 19.18
CA GLY A 160 2.58 -1.42 19.59
C GLY A 160 2.25 -2.71 18.85
N GLU A 161 1.29 -2.72 17.91
CA GLU A 161 0.99 -3.92 17.13
C GLU A 161 2.10 -4.20 16.10
N ARG A 162 2.78 -5.33 16.25
CA ARG A 162 3.85 -5.81 15.36
C ARG A 162 3.77 -7.31 15.15
N VAL A 163 4.24 -7.75 14.00
CA VAL A 163 4.52 -9.17 13.72
C VAL A 163 5.96 -9.32 13.23
N GLU A 164 6.50 -10.51 13.30
CA GLU A 164 7.80 -10.77 12.69
C GLU A 164 7.66 -10.71 11.16
N PRO A 165 8.48 -9.92 10.45
CA PRO A 165 8.50 -9.92 8.98
C PRO A 165 8.80 -11.32 8.45
N GLY A 166 8.17 -11.67 7.34
CA GLY A 166 8.39 -12.95 6.70
C GLY A 166 7.76 -12.99 5.31
N PRO A 167 8.08 -14.00 4.54
CA PRO A 167 7.62 -14.14 3.16
C PRO A 167 6.15 -14.60 3.04
N VAL A 168 5.56 -14.40 1.85
CA VAL A 168 4.20 -14.89 1.50
C VAL A 168 4.25 -16.39 1.19
N ALA A 169 3.22 -17.14 1.61
CA ALA A 169 3.07 -18.55 1.26
C ALA A 169 1.97 -18.72 0.20
N GLU A 170 2.36 -18.95 -1.05
CA GLU A 170 1.49 -19.52 -2.07
C GLU A 170 2.17 -20.80 -2.57
N ASP A 171 1.46 -21.91 -2.58
CA ASP A 171 1.90 -23.23 -3.04
C ASP A 171 3.16 -23.82 -2.36
N GLY A 172 3.50 -23.36 -1.16
CA GLY A 172 4.60 -23.89 -0.37
C GLY A 172 4.47 -23.58 1.11
N THR A 173 5.25 -24.26 1.93
CA THR A 173 5.35 -23.99 3.37
C THR A 173 6.67 -23.30 3.65
N TRP A 174 6.62 -22.09 4.17
CA TRP A 174 7.80 -21.39 4.63
C TRP A 174 8.33 -21.98 5.93
N MET A 175 9.59 -22.32 5.93
CA MET A 175 10.30 -22.91 7.05
C MET A 175 11.36 -21.94 7.56
N ARG A 176 11.43 -21.78 8.88
CA ARG A 176 12.47 -20.98 9.52
C ARG A 176 13.45 -21.87 10.24
N ALA A 177 14.74 -21.70 9.94
CA ALA A 177 15.81 -22.39 10.63
C ALA A 177 16.13 -21.77 12.00
N ALA A 178 16.82 -22.50 12.86
CA ALA A 178 17.22 -22.02 14.18
C ALA A 178 18.16 -20.80 14.15
N ASP A 179 18.87 -20.59 13.03
CA ASP A 179 19.72 -19.42 12.78
C ASP A 179 18.95 -18.21 12.23
N GLY A 180 17.62 -18.34 12.08
CA GLY A 180 16.73 -17.28 11.64
C GLY A 180 16.53 -17.21 10.13
N ARG A 181 17.25 -17.98 9.32
CA ARG A 181 17.08 -18.00 7.87
C ARG A 181 15.77 -18.67 7.46
N TRP A 182 15.24 -18.24 6.31
CA TRP A 182 14.02 -18.80 5.72
C TRP A 182 14.33 -19.63 4.49
N TRP A 183 13.51 -20.66 4.25
CA TRP A 183 13.47 -21.45 3.02
C TRP A 183 12.03 -21.89 2.74
N LEU A 184 11.70 -22.17 1.49
CA LEU A 184 10.37 -22.59 1.06
C LEU A 184 10.39 -24.09 0.76
N ARG A 185 9.42 -24.83 1.31
CA ARG A 185 9.22 -26.25 1.00
C ARG A 185 7.93 -26.42 0.22
N TYR A 186 8.00 -27.02 -0.95
CA TYR A 186 6.84 -27.39 -1.74
C TYR A 186 6.15 -28.66 -1.18
N PRO A 187 4.84 -28.90 -1.56
CA PRO A 187 4.10 -30.07 -1.09
C PRO A 187 4.75 -31.41 -1.46
N ASP A 188 5.47 -31.45 -2.57
CA ASP A 188 6.23 -32.63 -3.02
C ASP A 188 7.57 -32.85 -2.30
N GLY A 189 7.91 -31.94 -1.37
CA GLY A 189 9.15 -31.98 -0.58
C GLY A 189 10.35 -31.30 -1.22
N THR A 190 10.24 -30.79 -2.45
CA THR A 190 11.28 -29.98 -3.11
C THR A 190 11.34 -28.57 -2.57
N TYR A 191 12.34 -27.80 -2.95
CA TYR A 191 12.53 -26.40 -2.58
C TYR A 191 13.24 -25.64 -3.71
N PRO A 192 12.98 -24.31 -3.85
CA PRO A 192 13.69 -23.49 -4.83
C PRO A 192 15.15 -23.35 -4.43
N ALA A 193 16.07 -23.48 -5.39
CA ALA A 193 17.50 -23.33 -5.16
C ALA A 193 18.16 -22.66 -6.37
N ASN A 194 18.95 -21.62 -6.11
CA ASN A 194 19.63 -20.83 -7.12
C ASN A 194 18.67 -20.26 -8.21
N GLU A 195 17.50 -19.83 -7.77
CA GLU A 195 16.45 -19.29 -8.65
C GLU A 195 15.67 -18.16 -7.98
N ARG A 196 14.95 -17.41 -8.80
CA ARG A 196 13.94 -16.45 -8.38
C ARG A 196 12.56 -17.02 -8.67
N ILE A 197 11.66 -16.82 -7.72
CA ILE A 197 10.25 -17.21 -7.85
C ILE A 197 9.35 -16.03 -7.50
N GLU A 198 8.18 -15.98 -8.11
CA GLU A 198 7.15 -15.02 -7.78
C GLU A 198 6.04 -15.70 -6.98
N LEU A 199 5.71 -15.14 -5.82
CA LEU A 199 4.64 -15.61 -4.94
C LEU A 199 3.76 -14.44 -4.54
N GLY A 200 2.49 -14.49 -4.90
CA GLY A 200 1.54 -13.40 -4.57
C GLY A 200 1.94 -12.03 -5.11
N GLY A 201 2.56 -11.98 -6.30
CA GLY A 201 3.05 -10.73 -6.89
C GLY A 201 4.34 -10.20 -6.25
N VAL A 202 5.02 -11.01 -5.44
CA VAL A 202 6.30 -10.68 -4.80
C VAL A 202 7.39 -11.62 -5.28
N THR A 203 8.50 -11.06 -5.75
CA THR A 203 9.66 -11.84 -6.18
C THR A 203 10.58 -12.13 -5.00
N TYR A 204 10.94 -13.40 -4.83
CA TYR A 204 11.91 -13.91 -3.88
C TYR A 204 13.07 -14.57 -4.62
N ALA A 205 14.27 -14.50 -4.04
CA ALA A 205 15.43 -15.23 -4.55
C ALA A 205 15.95 -16.21 -3.52
N PHE A 206 16.48 -17.33 -4.00
CA PHE A 206 17.06 -18.38 -3.18
C PHE A 206 18.49 -18.66 -3.61
N ASP A 207 19.36 -18.93 -2.65
CA ASP A 207 20.72 -19.33 -2.92
C ASP A 207 20.81 -20.80 -3.37
N ALA A 208 22.00 -21.28 -3.70
CA ALA A 208 22.21 -22.65 -4.14
C ALA A 208 21.86 -23.71 -3.07
N ALA A 209 21.80 -23.33 -1.81
CA ALA A 209 21.40 -24.20 -0.69
C ALA A 209 19.90 -24.09 -0.37
N GLY A 210 19.13 -23.28 -1.12
CA GLY A 210 17.69 -23.07 -0.95
C GLY A 210 17.33 -22.06 0.15
N TRP A 211 18.29 -21.27 0.65
CA TRP A 211 17.99 -20.21 1.59
C TRP A 211 17.50 -18.95 0.88
N MET A 212 16.43 -18.37 1.41
CA MET A 212 15.91 -17.10 0.93
C MET A 212 16.95 -16.00 1.10
N LYS A 213 17.25 -15.28 0.02
CA LYS A 213 18.18 -14.15 0.02
C LYS A 213 17.55 -12.93 0.68
N THR A 214 18.38 -12.14 1.39
CA THR A 214 18.04 -10.82 1.94
C THR A 214 19.22 -9.88 1.81
N GLY A 215 18.97 -8.57 1.76
CA GLY A 215 20.01 -7.57 1.55
C GLY A 215 20.45 -7.45 0.09
N TRP A 216 21.64 -6.87 -0.11
CA TRP A 216 22.22 -6.70 -1.44
C TRP A 216 22.69 -8.01 -2.01
N ASP A 217 22.35 -8.26 -3.26
CA ASP A 217 22.81 -9.40 -4.05
C ASP A 217 23.28 -8.93 -5.44
N ASN A 218 24.37 -9.53 -5.93
CA ASN A 218 24.88 -9.26 -7.26
C ASN A 218 24.71 -10.52 -8.12
N GLU A 219 23.77 -10.45 -9.05
CA GLU A 219 23.49 -11.53 -9.99
C GLU A 219 24.01 -11.13 -11.39
N GLU A 220 25.08 -11.77 -11.83
CA GLU A 220 25.67 -11.57 -13.15
C GLU A 220 26.08 -10.11 -13.47
N GLY A 221 26.39 -9.32 -12.44
CA GLY A 221 26.77 -7.91 -12.56
C GLY A 221 25.61 -6.93 -12.32
N GLU A 222 24.40 -7.41 -12.15
CA GLU A 222 23.25 -6.61 -11.77
C GLU A 222 23.01 -6.64 -10.25
N TRP A 223 22.92 -5.47 -9.64
CA TRP A 223 22.64 -5.36 -8.21
C TRP A 223 21.15 -5.34 -7.95
N ARG A 224 20.72 -6.24 -7.06
CA ARG A 224 19.36 -6.31 -6.52
C ARG A 224 19.38 -6.18 -5.01
N TYR A 225 18.28 -5.76 -4.45
CA TYR A 225 18.09 -5.71 -3.01
C TYR A 225 16.85 -6.48 -2.61
N TYR A 226 17.02 -7.37 -1.64
CA TYR A 226 15.94 -8.13 -1.03
C TYR A 226 15.71 -7.63 0.39
N ALA A 227 14.49 -7.17 0.68
CA ALA A 227 14.09 -6.71 2.01
C ALA A 227 14.30 -7.81 3.08
N PRO A 228 14.29 -7.49 4.38
CA PRO A 228 14.33 -8.52 5.44
C PRO A 228 13.21 -9.56 5.33
N SER A 229 12.09 -9.24 4.71
CA SER A 229 11.01 -10.18 4.36
C SER A 229 11.35 -11.11 3.19
N GLY A 230 12.45 -10.91 2.50
CA GLY A 230 12.82 -11.59 1.26
C GLY A 230 12.26 -10.97 -0.02
N ALA A 231 11.35 -10.00 0.10
CA ALA A 231 10.77 -9.33 -1.06
C ALA A 231 11.82 -8.55 -1.85
N MET A 232 11.88 -8.75 -3.17
CA MET A 232 12.74 -7.95 -4.04
C MET A 232 12.23 -6.51 -4.07
N ALA A 233 13.12 -5.56 -3.79
CA ALA A 233 12.83 -4.14 -3.88
C ALA A 233 12.96 -3.65 -5.32
N THR A 234 12.10 -2.73 -5.72
CA THR A 234 12.13 -2.04 -7.01
C THR A 234 11.93 -0.54 -6.80
N GLY A 235 12.38 0.27 -7.76
CA GLY A 235 12.29 1.71 -7.65
C GLY A 235 13.30 2.30 -6.67
N TRP A 236 12.95 3.38 -5.99
CA TRP A 236 13.86 4.06 -5.08
C TRP A 236 13.96 3.37 -3.72
N LEU A 237 15.17 2.98 -3.35
CA LEU A 237 15.52 2.36 -2.08
C LEU A 237 16.45 3.29 -1.29
N SER A 238 16.12 3.57 -0.03
CA SER A 238 17.01 4.22 0.92
C SER A 238 17.55 3.19 1.91
N THR A 239 18.83 2.90 1.86
CA THR A 239 19.46 1.96 2.78
C THR A 239 20.91 2.37 3.04
N GLY A 240 21.43 2.14 4.27
CA GLY A 240 22.78 2.48 4.64
C GLY A 240 23.13 3.98 4.53
N GLY A 241 22.12 4.87 4.60
CA GLY A 241 22.29 6.32 4.44
C GLY A 241 22.44 6.80 2.99
N SER A 242 22.23 5.94 2.01
CA SER A 242 22.31 6.25 0.58
C SER A 242 21.01 5.89 -0.13
N TRP A 243 20.74 6.57 -1.25
CA TRP A 243 19.62 6.28 -2.13
C TRP A 243 20.10 5.49 -3.35
N TYR A 244 19.35 4.47 -3.69
CA TYR A 244 19.59 3.62 -4.85
C TYR A 244 18.31 3.55 -5.68
N TYR A 245 18.49 3.38 -6.98
CA TYR A 245 17.38 3.11 -7.89
C TYR A 245 17.51 1.67 -8.41
N LEU A 246 16.47 0.88 -8.23
CA LEU A 246 16.42 -0.54 -8.60
C LEU A 246 15.40 -0.72 -9.73
N ASP A 247 15.87 -1.17 -10.89
CA ASP A 247 15.04 -1.43 -12.06
C ASP A 247 14.02 -2.55 -11.74
N PRO A 248 12.74 -2.40 -12.10
CA PRO A 248 11.72 -3.42 -11.88
C PRO A 248 11.82 -4.66 -12.79
N GLN A 249 12.79 -4.76 -13.72
CA GLN A 249 12.95 -5.91 -14.61
C GLN A 249 13.50 -7.15 -13.95
#